data_7cfabd3c798512634f417a30b0309fff
#
_entry.id   7cfabd3c798512634f417a30b0309fff
#
_cell.length_a   1.000
_cell.length_b   1.000
_cell.length_c   1.000
_cell.angle_alpha   90.00
_cell.angle_beta   90.00
_cell.angle_gamma   90.00
#
_symmetry.space_group_name_H-M   'P 1'
#
loop_
_entity.id
_entity.type
_entity.pdbx_description
1 polymer ?
#
loop_
_entity_poly.entity_id
_entity_poly.type
_entity_poly.pdbx_seq_one_letter_code
_entity_poly.pdbx_strand_id
1 'polypeptide(L)'
;MIKRLLIPGAFLATLAAMTLTTALATPQQYDPTNDWGIDVGFVINVDSEGFELPTAIALVPQPGDDPDDPIYYVTELGGRVKVVTNDRSVHIFAEDVFELKSKADLPITGSEVGLAGVCLDPRRGYVFVTFAYDDDGGVLRNNVVRFESNPGTFSIKPTGQLEFTEVFSADESSPFQQIGPCQVDGDFLFVSVGDGKKPAFSQINDSTLGKVLRMTLDGRPITDNPFYIDSNARNAANYVWAKGFRNPFGMKTLDGRVFVADNGLNLDRFLEVQAGVNYLWDGSDFSIGANATMVLSPSSGIAQMDRYPDGSTMFPEEYRQSFFLTTSGNLPWTKSSGTRRPPNILTLEYSLDDQMLLATPKQFLRYQGGQVQVLVGLGFGPSGLYFVPLYPDKRGVNAVYRVTYQPSQVGSLNKSALEVMSHKGCFACHSLKGTGGLQGPPLDQEGLISRVSNRLTSAEYRQNIDEIDQLEHEPFSLYRDARSQILNSNGLVQVKTWLEYRIQEPRFDNTTAVMPNLDVSPEEAALVAEFLLIPPESEGFIDRWRNWVSKFFPNPSKRHLVYYFGAGFFLGGAALGLSYAVARILRRSRRV
;
A
#
# COMPACT_ATOMS: atom_id res chain seq x y z
N MET A 1 -36.79 -8.36 85.59
CA MET A 1 -38.13 -7.81 85.47
C MET A 1 -38.51 -7.72 84.00
N ILE A 2 -39.47 -8.54 83.59
CA ILE A 2 -40.67 -8.19 82.79
C ILE A 2 -40.36 -7.79 81.33
N LYS A 3 -40.92 -8.32 80.31
CA LYS A 3 -41.90 -9.36 79.93
C LYS A 3 -41.80 -9.59 78.40
N ARG A 4 -42.11 -10.78 78.04
CA ARG A 4 -42.46 -11.31 76.73
C ARG A 4 -43.42 -10.43 75.93
N LEU A 5 -43.29 -10.46 74.56
CA LEU A 5 -44.43 -10.87 73.73
C LEU A 5 -43.96 -11.46 72.40
N LEU A 6 -44.43 -12.65 72.13
CA LEU A 6 -44.44 -13.37 70.86
C LEU A 6 -45.60 -12.86 69.96
N ILE A 7 -45.41 -12.77 68.65
CA ILE A 7 -46.42 -13.10 67.63
C ILE A 7 -45.70 -13.58 66.35
N PRO A 8 -46.17 -14.70 65.74
CA PRO A 8 -45.55 -15.26 64.55
C PRO A 8 -46.26 -14.74 63.27
N GLY A 9 -45.48 -14.41 62.26
CA GLY A 9 -45.96 -14.12 60.91
C GLY A 9 -45.19 -14.95 59.90
N ALA A 10 -45.83 -16.01 59.42
CA ALA A 10 -45.33 -16.82 58.31
C ALA A 10 -45.40 -16.00 57.02
N PHE A 11 -44.24 -15.77 56.41
CA PHE A 11 -44.15 -15.33 55.01
C PHE A 11 -43.61 -16.47 54.19
N LEU A 12 -44.44 -17.07 53.35
CA LEU A 12 -44.04 -17.97 52.28
C LEU A 12 -43.24 -17.15 51.26
N ALA A 13 -41.94 -17.37 51.23
CA ALA A 13 -41.12 -16.90 50.12
C ALA A 13 -41.09 -17.98 49.05
N THR A 14 -41.86 -17.78 47.97
CA THR A 14 -41.76 -18.52 46.73
C THR A 14 -40.44 -18.15 46.06
N LEU A 15 -39.41 -19.02 46.12
CA LEU A 15 -38.20 -18.95 45.31
C LEU A 15 -38.57 -19.31 43.87
N ALA A 16 -38.81 -18.27 43.03
CA ALA A 16 -38.76 -18.44 41.59
C ALA A 16 -37.31 -18.61 41.18
N ALA A 17 -36.93 -19.85 40.90
CA ALA A 17 -35.64 -20.15 40.25
C ALA A 17 -35.71 -19.58 38.81
N MET A 18 -35.20 -18.36 38.62
CA MET A 18 -34.80 -17.87 37.30
C MET A 18 -33.56 -18.60 36.89
N THR A 19 -33.72 -19.66 36.09
CA THR A 19 -32.62 -20.21 35.30
C THR A 19 -32.23 -19.16 34.28
N LEU A 20 -31.19 -18.37 34.60
CA LEU A 20 -30.47 -17.59 33.59
C LEU A 20 -29.77 -18.63 32.69
N THR A 21 -30.37 -18.97 31.58
CA THR A 21 -29.68 -19.53 30.43
C THR A 21 -28.79 -18.40 29.87
N THR A 22 -27.56 -18.33 30.34
CA THR A 22 -26.52 -17.63 29.60
C THR A 22 -26.38 -18.39 28.29
N ALA A 23 -27.01 -17.90 27.24
CA ALA A 23 -26.64 -18.28 25.89
C ALA A 23 -25.15 -17.90 25.78
N LEU A 24 -24.31 -18.90 25.82
CA LEU A 24 -22.91 -18.76 25.38
C LEU A 24 -23.03 -18.32 23.92
N ALA A 25 -22.85 -17.03 23.67
CA ALA A 25 -22.70 -16.53 22.32
C ALA A 25 -21.55 -17.34 21.72
N THR A 26 -21.84 -18.14 20.71
CA THR A 26 -20.78 -18.77 19.89
C THR A 26 -19.82 -17.66 19.51
N PRO A 27 -18.51 -17.82 19.72
CA PRO A 27 -17.55 -16.80 19.29
C PRO A 27 -17.86 -16.47 17.84
N GLN A 28 -18.16 -15.22 17.56
CA GLN A 28 -18.46 -14.79 16.21
C GLN A 28 -17.20 -15.09 15.39
N GLN A 29 -17.32 -15.99 14.43
CA GLN A 29 -16.22 -16.36 13.55
C GLN A 29 -15.68 -15.07 12.91
N TYR A 30 -14.37 -14.87 12.94
CA TYR A 30 -13.75 -13.70 12.34
C TYR A 30 -14.02 -13.69 10.84
N ASP A 31 -14.59 -12.59 10.39
CA ASP A 31 -14.83 -12.32 8.98
C ASP A 31 -13.79 -11.29 8.49
N PRO A 32 -12.85 -11.71 7.61
CA PRO A 32 -11.83 -10.80 7.07
C PRO A 32 -12.38 -9.59 6.33
N THR A 33 -13.60 -9.66 5.78
CA THR A 33 -14.21 -8.55 5.03
C THR A 33 -14.55 -7.34 5.90
N ASN A 34 -14.56 -7.51 7.24
CA ASN A 34 -14.66 -6.38 8.17
C ASN A 34 -13.42 -5.49 8.19
N ASP A 35 -12.25 -6.05 7.87
CA ASP A 35 -10.97 -5.34 7.89
C ASP A 35 -10.40 -5.14 6.47
N TRP A 36 -10.79 -5.98 5.51
CA TRP A 36 -10.32 -5.95 4.12
C TRP A 36 -11.49 -5.86 3.15
N GLY A 37 -11.60 -4.74 2.44
CA GLY A 37 -12.53 -4.61 1.32
C GLY A 37 -11.92 -5.20 0.05
N ILE A 38 -12.75 -5.88 -0.74
CA ILE A 38 -12.35 -6.52 -2.00
C ILE A 38 -13.37 -6.26 -3.11
N ASP A 39 -12.93 -6.34 -4.34
CA ASP A 39 -13.75 -6.12 -5.53
C ASP A 39 -14.86 -7.19 -5.69
N VAL A 40 -15.82 -6.88 -6.54
CA VAL A 40 -17.00 -7.75 -6.79
C VAL A 40 -16.54 -9.12 -7.33
N GLY A 41 -17.21 -10.17 -6.88
CA GLY A 41 -16.92 -11.54 -7.31
C GLY A 41 -15.79 -12.22 -6.55
N PHE A 42 -15.19 -11.56 -5.53
CA PHE A 42 -14.09 -12.15 -4.77
C PHE A 42 -14.43 -12.36 -3.30
N VAL A 43 -13.81 -13.38 -2.72
CA VAL A 43 -13.94 -13.75 -1.30
C VAL A 43 -12.57 -13.79 -0.66
N ILE A 44 -12.47 -13.26 0.55
CA ILE A 44 -11.28 -13.33 1.38
C ILE A 44 -11.51 -14.35 2.49
N ASN A 45 -10.61 -15.31 2.63
CA ASN A 45 -10.61 -16.27 3.72
C ASN A 45 -9.29 -16.20 4.49
N VAL A 46 -9.34 -16.48 5.79
CA VAL A 46 -8.13 -16.82 6.55
C VAL A 46 -7.66 -18.19 6.05
N ASP A 47 -6.43 -18.28 5.56
CA ASP A 47 -5.87 -19.55 5.09
C ASP A 47 -5.11 -20.28 6.20
N SER A 48 -4.25 -19.56 6.92
CA SER A 48 -3.53 -20.08 8.09
C SER A 48 -3.19 -18.97 9.08
N GLU A 49 -2.95 -19.35 10.33
CA GLU A 49 -2.62 -18.45 11.44
C GLU A 49 -1.40 -18.99 12.20
N GLY A 50 -0.90 -18.22 13.17
CA GLY A 50 0.21 -18.67 14.02
C GLY A 50 1.56 -18.12 13.58
N PHE A 51 1.59 -16.95 12.97
CA PHE A 51 2.82 -16.23 12.60
C PHE A 51 3.14 -15.12 13.60
N GLU A 52 4.38 -14.64 13.56
CA GLU A 52 4.84 -13.49 14.33
C GLU A 52 5.60 -12.53 13.42
N LEU A 53 4.99 -11.37 13.12
CA LEU A 53 5.53 -10.36 12.21
C LEU A 53 6.03 -10.99 10.88
N PRO A 54 5.16 -11.63 10.11
CA PRO A 54 5.54 -12.23 8.84
C PRO A 54 5.98 -11.14 7.85
N THR A 55 7.01 -11.41 7.04
CA THR A 55 7.63 -10.43 6.14
C THR A 55 7.53 -10.77 4.66
N ALA A 56 7.45 -12.04 4.30
CA ALA A 56 7.27 -12.47 2.91
C ALA A 56 6.61 -13.86 2.83
N ILE A 57 6.11 -14.20 1.66
CA ILE A 57 5.53 -15.51 1.34
C ILE A 57 6.07 -16.01 0.00
N ALA A 58 6.34 -17.30 -0.10
CA ALA A 58 6.65 -17.98 -1.36
C ALA A 58 5.79 -19.23 -1.52
N LEU A 59 4.98 -19.26 -2.58
CA LEU A 59 4.05 -20.35 -2.85
C LEU A 59 4.78 -21.48 -3.58
N VAL A 60 4.52 -22.74 -3.19
CA VAL A 60 4.97 -23.92 -3.92
C VAL A 60 4.12 -24.02 -5.20
N PRO A 61 4.73 -23.96 -6.39
CA PRO A 61 3.95 -23.89 -7.62
C PRO A 61 3.11 -25.16 -7.90
N GLN A 62 3.62 -26.30 -7.51
CA GLN A 62 2.98 -27.60 -7.68
C GLN A 62 3.12 -28.39 -6.37
N PRO A 63 2.31 -28.11 -5.35
CA PRO A 63 2.31 -28.89 -4.12
C PRO A 63 2.01 -30.35 -4.40
N GLY A 64 2.56 -31.25 -3.60
CA GLY A 64 2.14 -32.65 -3.59
C GLY A 64 0.70 -32.82 -3.08
N ASP A 65 0.19 -34.05 -3.12
CA ASP A 65 -1.20 -34.36 -2.74
C ASP A 65 -1.33 -34.81 -1.28
N ASP A 66 -0.22 -35.09 -0.58
CA ASP A 66 -0.26 -35.53 0.79
C ASP A 66 -0.60 -34.37 1.75
N PRO A 67 -1.29 -34.63 2.88
CA PRO A 67 -1.62 -33.60 3.88
C PRO A 67 -0.40 -32.83 4.40
N ASP A 68 0.74 -33.49 4.52
CA ASP A 68 1.98 -32.92 5.03
C ASP A 68 2.85 -32.23 3.96
N ASP A 69 2.43 -32.24 2.69
CA ASP A 69 3.18 -31.58 1.62
C ASP A 69 3.12 -30.06 1.76
N PRO A 70 4.26 -29.35 1.65
CA PRO A 70 4.33 -27.90 1.69
C PRO A 70 3.53 -27.22 0.59
N ILE A 71 2.80 -26.16 0.95
CA ILE A 71 2.08 -25.30 0.01
C ILE A 71 2.66 -23.91 -0.07
N TYR A 72 3.26 -23.41 1.00
CA TYR A 72 4.03 -22.16 0.99
C TYR A 72 4.95 -22.01 2.21
N TYR A 73 5.94 -21.15 2.04
CA TYR A 73 6.86 -20.72 3.08
C TYR A 73 6.60 -19.27 3.45
N VAL A 74 6.74 -18.94 4.73
CA VAL A 74 6.57 -17.60 5.29
C VAL A 74 7.80 -17.26 6.14
N THR A 75 8.42 -16.12 5.85
CA THR A 75 9.49 -15.58 6.71
C THR A 75 8.89 -14.70 7.80
N GLU A 76 9.46 -14.76 9.00
CA GLU A 76 9.14 -13.90 10.13
C GLU A 76 10.32 -12.97 10.43
N LEU A 77 10.04 -11.71 10.73
CA LEU A 77 11.07 -10.69 10.96
C LEU A 77 12.14 -11.14 11.97
N GLY A 78 11.74 -11.88 12.98
CA GLY A 78 12.58 -12.38 14.06
C GLY A 78 13.52 -13.55 13.76
N GLY A 79 13.64 -13.99 12.48
CA GLY A 79 14.62 -15.01 12.07
C GLY A 79 14.06 -16.42 11.94
N ARG A 80 12.73 -16.62 11.94
CA ARG A 80 12.11 -17.92 11.67
C ARG A 80 11.58 -17.98 10.24
N VAL A 81 11.72 -19.14 9.64
CA VAL A 81 11.02 -19.51 8.41
C VAL A 81 9.99 -20.58 8.75
N LYS A 82 8.75 -20.30 8.48
CA LYS A 82 7.65 -21.26 8.66
C LYS A 82 7.21 -21.84 7.33
N VAL A 83 6.70 -23.06 7.37
CA VAL A 83 6.11 -23.75 6.22
C VAL A 83 4.70 -24.18 6.59
N VAL A 84 3.79 -24.01 5.65
CA VAL A 84 2.39 -24.44 5.77
C VAL A 84 2.14 -25.59 4.82
N THR A 85 1.47 -26.61 5.30
CA THR A 85 1.17 -27.85 4.56
C THR A 85 -0.26 -27.87 4.04
N ASN A 86 -0.61 -28.87 3.20
CA ASN A 86 -1.93 -29.00 2.59
C ASN A 86 -3.07 -29.02 3.61
N ASP A 87 -2.86 -29.63 4.77
CA ASP A 87 -3.84 -29.67 5.88
C ASP A 87 -3.92 -28.35 6.68
N ARG A 88 -3.14 -27.33 6.27
CA ARG A 88 -3.01 -26.02 6.93
C ARG A 88 -2.28 -26.05 8.27
N SER A 89 -1.56 -27.13 8.56
CA SER A 89 -0.63 -27.16 9.67
C SER A 89 0.56 -26.22 9.44
N VAL A 90 0.97 -25.52 10.51
CA VAL A 90 2.08 -24.56 10.45
C VAL A 90 3.27 -25.15 11.19
N HIS A 91 4.38 -25.37 10.49
CA HIS A 91 5.60 -25.93 11.03
C HIS A 91 6.74 -24.89 10.98
N ILE A 92 7.73 -25.04 11.88
CA ILE A 92 8.98 -24.28 11.79
C ILE A 92 9.89 -25.03 10.82
N PHE A 93 10.16 -24.42 9.66
CA PHE A 93 11.12 -24.94 8.67
C PHE A 93 12.55 -24.70 9.13
N ALA A 94 12.88 -23.45 9.47
CA ALA A 94 14.18 -23.06 10.03
C ALA A 94 13.97 -21.98 11.11
N GLU A 95 14.82 -21.97 12.10
CA GLU A 95 14.86 -20.98 13.17
C GLU A 95 16.29 -20.50 13.40
N ASP A 96 16.44 -19.35 14.03
CA ASP A 96 17.75 -18.74 14.30
C ASP A 96 18.61 -18.60 13.03
N VAL A 97 17.96 -18.20 11.89
CA VAL A 97 18.63 -18.00 10.60
C VAL A 97 19.78 -17.00 10.72
N PHE A 98 19.68 -16.08 11.68
CA PHE A 98 20.73 -15.13 12.02
C PHE A 98 20.65 -14.77 13.52
N GLU A 99 21.78 -14.33 14.09
CA GLU A 99 21.81 -13.74 15.42
C GLU A 99 21.64 -12.21 15.31
N LEU A 100 20.62 -11.68 16.00
CA LEU A 100 20.56 -10.26 16.35
C LEU A 100 21.02 -10.12 17.79
N LYS A 101 22.01 -9.26 18.04
CA LYS A 101 22.54 -9.00 19.39
C LYS A 101 21.48 -8.42 20.33
N SER A 102 20.38 -7.92 19.81
CA SER A 102 19.27 -7.34 20.54
C SER A 102 17.93 -7.81 19.99
N LYS A 103 17.62 -9.10 20.14
CA LYS A 103 16.26 -9.64 19.85
C LYS A 103 15.16 -8.93 20.65
N ALA A 104 15.50 -8.26 21.76
CA ALA A 104 14.58 -7.50 22.61
C ALA A 104 14.04 -6.21 21.93
N ASP A 105 14.73 -5.70 20.92
CA ASP A 105 14.38 -4.46 20.25
C ASP A 105 13.62 -4.67 18.92
N LEU A 106 13.24 -5.90 18.58
CA LEU A 106 12.37 -6.18 17.44
C LEU A 106 10.88 -6.18 17.84
N PRO A 107 10.03 -5.51 17.04
CA PRO A 107 10.41 -4.67 15.91
C PRO A 107 10.94 -3.33 16.43
N ILE A 108 12.16 -2.99 16.08
CA ILE A 108 12.62 -1.60 16.27
C ILE A 108 11.66 -0.72 15.50
N THR A 109 10.93 0.14 16.18
CA THR A 109 9.92 1.01 15.59
C THR A 109 10.55 1.78 14.41
N GLY A 110 10.17 1.41 13.18
CA GLY A 110 10.71 2.00 11.96
C GLY A 110 12.03 1.41 11.46
N SER A 111 12.41 0.18 11.86
CA SER A 111 13.50 -0.61 11.27
C SER A 111 12.96 -1.75 10.41
N GLU A 112 13.72 -2.13 9.38
CA GLU A 112 13.43 -3.25 8.46
C GLU A 112 14.40 -4.43 8.68
N VAL A 113 15.18 -4.43 9.77
CA VAL A 113 16.20 -5.47 10.05
C VAL A 113 15.53 -6.80 10.35
N GLY A 114 16.02 -7.86 9.74
CA GLY A 114 15.54 -9.23 9.91
C GLY A 114 15.33 -9.93 8.58
N LEU A 115 14.52 -11.00 8.55
CA LEU A 115 14.16 -11.69 7.31
C LEU A 115 13.30 -10.78 6.42
N ALA A 116 13.68 -10.64 5.15
CA ALA A 116 13.06 -9.70 4.21
C ALA A 116 12.33 -10.39 3.05
N GLY A 117 12.89 -11.46 2.50
CA GLY A 117 12.32 -12.14 1.35
C GLY A 117 12.51 -13.65 1.39
N VAL A 118 11.68 -14.36 0.64
CA VAL A 118 11.79 -15.80 0.40
C VAL A 118 11.44 -16.10 -1.05
N CYS A 119 12.20 -16.98 -1.70
CA CYS A 119 11.90 -17.48 -3.04
C CYS A 119 12.33 -18.94 -3.21
N LEU A 120 11.74 -19.63 -4.18
CA LEU A 120 11.86 -21.07 -4.36
C LEU A 120 12.49 -21.42 -5.71
N ASP A 121 13.31 -22.48 -5.74
CA ASP A 121 13.63 -23.24 -6.96
C ASP A 121 12.96 -24.61 -6.90
N PRO A 122 11.80 -24.81 -7.55
CA PRO A 122 11.11 -26.09 -7.53
C PRO A 122 11.91 -27.23 -8.17
N ARG A 123 12.77 -26.94 -9.14
CA ARG A 123 13.53 -27.97 -9.84
C ARG A 123 14.56 -28.66 -8.94
N ARG A 124 15.15 -27.90 -8.00
CA ARG A 124 16.19 -28.38 -7.09
C ARG A 124 15.74 -28.51 -5.64
N GLY A 125 14.54 -28.01 -5.30
CA GLY A 125 14.04 -27.97 -3.94
C GLY A 125 14.77 -26.94 -3.09
N TYR A 126 15.26 -25.84 -3.67
CA TYR A 126 15.96 -24.82 -2.92
C TYR A 126 15.00 -23.75 -2.40
N VAL A 127 15.18 -23.38 -1.14
CA VAL A 127 14.47 -22.28 -0.48
C VAL A 127 15.51 -21.20 -0.15
N PHE A 128 15.44 -20.06 -0.82
CA PHE A 128 16.31 -18.91 -0.58
C PHE A 128 15.64 -17.93 0.35
N VAL A 129 16.38 -17.40 1.31
CA VAL A 129 15.91 -16.40 2.26
C VAL A 129 16.90 -15.24 2.28
N THR A 130 16.40 -14.02 2.15
CA THR A 130 17.18 -12.78 2.23
C THR A 130 16.99 -12.15 3.59
N PHE A 131 18.03 -11.57 4.17
CA PHE A 131 17.97 -10.98 5.50
C PHE A 131 19.06 -9.93 5.73
N ALA A 132 18.86 -9.09 6.76
CA ALA A 132 19.90 -8.23 7.30
C ALA A 132 20.14 -8.61 8.78
N TYR A 133 21.41 -8.61 9.19
CA TYR A 133 21.85 -9.08 10.50
C TYR A 133 23.08 -8.31 10.99
N ASP A 134 23.33 -8.31 12.30
CA ASP A 134 24.58 -7.83 12.88
C ASP A 134 25.65 -8.93 12.81
N ASP A 135 26.80 -8.64 12.17
CA ASP A 135 27.95 -9.52 12.18
C ASP A 135 28.63 -9.58 13.58
N ASP A 136 29.64 -10.44 13.75
CA ASP A 136 30.38 -10.58 15.00
C ASP A 136 31.01 -9.26 15.50
N GLY A 137 31.32 -8.35 14.59
CA GLY A 137 31.82 -7.01 14.87
C GLY A 137 30.72 -6.01 15.27
N GLY A 138 29.43 -6.38 15.16
CA GLY A 138 28.29 -5.51 15.35
C GLY A 138 28.04 -4.58 14.18
N VAL A 139 28.53 -4.93 12.98
CA VAL A 139 28.25 -4.22 11.74
C VAL A 139 27.05 -4.87 11.06
N LEU A 140 26.07 -4.04 10.69
CA LEU A 140 24.89 -4.52 9.98
C LEU A 140 25.25 -4.94 8.55
N ARG A 141 24.88 -6.17 8.16
CA ARG A 141 25.14 -6.78 6.86
C ARG A 141 23.86 -7.28 6.22
N ASN A 142 23.84 -7.29 4.89
CA ASN A 142 22.89 -8.09 4.13
C ASN A 142 23.42 -9.50 3.93
N ASN A 143 22.55 -10.49 3.75
CA ASN A 143 22.94 -11.84 3.37
C ASN A 143 21.79 -12.59 2.67
N VAL A 144 22.14 -13.72 2.08
CA VAL A 144 21.21 -14.72 1.56
C VAL A 144 21.64 -16.08 2.13
N VAL A 145 20.67 -16.87 2.55
CA VAL A 145 20.86 -18.28 2.84
C VAL A 145 20.02 -19.11 1.88
N ARG A 146 20.60 -20.16 1.32
CA ARG A 146 19.92 -21.20 0.58
C ARG A 146 19.74 -22.42 1.48
N PHE A 147 18.52 -22.83 1.71
CA PHE A 147 18.20 -24.11 2.31
C PHE A 147 17.94 -25.16 1.22
N GLU A 148 18.30 -26.40 1.49
CA GLU A 148 18.02 -27.55 0.63
C GLU A 148 16.79 -28.31 1.13
N SER A 149 16.00 -28.81 0.20
CA SER A 149 14.73 -29.49 0.44
C SER A 149 14.47 -30.47 -0.72
N ASN A 150 13.33 -31.15 -0.71
CA ASN A 150 12.99 -32.12 -1.76
C ASN A 150 12.65 -31.42 -3.08
N PRO A 151 13.27 -31.81 -4.21
CA PRO A 151 12.87 -31.29 -5.52
C PRO A 151 11.39 -31.51 -5.82
N GLY A 152 10.73 -30.49 -6.33
CA GLY A 152 9.30 -30.50 -6.67
C GLY A 152 8.37 -30.28 -5.51
N THR A 153 8.34 -31.19 -4.54
CA THR A 153 7.38 -31.18 -3.42
C THR A 153 7.85 -30.41 -2.20
N PHE A 154 9.17 -30.15 -2.09
CA PHE A 154 9.78 -29.51 -0.92
C PHE A 154 9.66 -30.38 0.37
N SER A 155 9.96 -29.81 1.53
CA SER A 155 9.88 -30.52 2.81
C SER A 155 9.59 -29.54 3.96
N ILE A 156 9.13 -30.08 5.08
CA ILE A 156 8.86 -29.31 6.32
C ILE A 156 10.12 -29.01 7.14
N LYS A 157 11.27 -29.58 6.76
CA LYS A 157 12.58 -29.35 7.38
C LYS A 157 13.65 -29.28 6.31
N PRO A 158 14.67 -28.40 6.44
CA PRO A 158 15.78 -28.38 5.51
C PRO A 158 16.69 -29.60 5.70
N THR A 159 17.32 -30.03 4.61
CA THR A 159 18.32 -31.10 4.58
C THR A 159 19.75 -30.56 4.56
N GLY A 160 19.95 -29.29 4.23
CA GLY A 160 21.24 -28.59 4.18
C GLY A 160 21.04 -27.08 4.04
N GLN A 161 22.13 -26.33 4.22
CA GLN A 161 22.13 -24.88 4.01
C GLN A 161 23.47 -24.38 3.47
N LEU A 162 23.42 -23.22 2.77
CA LEU A 162 24.58 -22.51 2.25
C LEU A 162 24.34 -21.00 2.38
N GLU A 163 25.27 -20.28 3.00
CA GLU A 163 25.21 -18.82 3.13
C GLU A 163 26.07 -18.11 2.08
N PHE A 164 25.62 -16.91 1.65
CA PHE A 164 26.28 -16.12 0.60
C PHE A 164 27.06 -14.93 1.17
N THR A 165 27.72 -15.11 2.30
CA THR A 165 28.42 -14.04 3.05
C THR A 165 29.46 -13.29 2.22
N GLU A 166 30.12 -13.93 1.26
CA GLU A 166 31.15 -13.28 0.43
C GLU A 166 30.57 -12.19 -0.47
N VAL A 167 29.35 -12.38 -1.01
CA VAL A 167 28.66 -11.43 -1.90
C VAL A 167 28.45 -10.08 -1.23
N PHE A 168 28.10 -10.10 0.06
CA PHE A 168 27.70 -8.91 0.83
C PHE A 168 28.79 -8.43 1.80
N SER A 169 30.00 -8.97 1.73
CA SER A 169 31.07 -8.68 2.70
C SER A 169 31.64 -7.27 2.58
N ALA A 170 31.52 -6.63 1.40
CA ALA A 170 32.10 -5.32 1.14
C ALA A 170 31.27 -4.16 1.72
N ASP A 171 29.94 -4.28 1.74
CA ASP A 171 29.03 -3.21 2.11
C ASP A 171 28.48 -3.37 3.52
N GLU A 172 28.46 -2.26 4.26
CA GLU A 172 27.65 -2.13 5.46
C GLU A 172 26.20 -1.79 5.08
N SER A 173 25.24 -2.56 5.59
CA SER A 173 23.82 -2.33 5.41
C SER A 173 23.31 -1.17 6.28
N SER A 174 22.02 -0.94 6.30
CA SER A 174 21.33 0.06 7.10
C SER A 174 20.08 -0.55 7.73
N PRO A 175 19.55 -0.01 8.82
CA PRO A 175 18.27 -0.43 9.37
C PRO A 175 17.06 -0.23 8.43
N PHE A 176 17.27 0.42 7.27
CA PHE A 176 16.23 0.72 6.29
C PHE A 176 16.77 0.56 4.88
N GLN A 177 15.87 0.24 3.94
CA GLN A 177 16.22 0.14 2.51
C GLN A 177 17.37 -0.83 2.30
N GLN A 178 17.26 -1.96 2.94
CA GLN A 178 18.25 -3.04 2.91
C GLN A 178 17.94 -4.04 1.79
N ILE A 179 18.42 -5.28 1.95
CA ILE A 179 18.09 -6.37 1.05
C ILE A 179 16.58 -6.60 1.01
N GLY A 180 16.04 -6.82 -0.17
CA GLY A 180 14.62 -7.06 -0.43
C GLY A 180 14.34 -8.47 -0.94
N PRO A 181 13.38 -8.63 -1.86
CA PRO A 181 12.99 -9.94 -2.38
C PRO A 181 14.09 -10.58 -3.23
N CYS A 182 13.97 -11.89 -3.36
CA CYS A 182 14.68 -12.70 -4.34
C CYS A 182 13.72 -13.36 -5.33
N GLN A 183 14.25 -13.76 -6.49
CA GLN A 183 13.56 -14.55 -7.51
C GLN A 183 14.54 -15.52 -8.15
N VAL A 184 14.09 -16.73 -8.42
CA VAL A 184 14.85 -17.70 -9.21
C VAL A 184 14.33 -17.71 -10.63
N ASP A 185 15.24 -17.57 -11.60
CA ASP A 185 14.94 -17.71 -13.01
C ASP A 185 16.00 -18.59 -13.68
N GLY A 186 15.57 -19.77 -14.11
CA GLY A 186 16.47 -20.76 -14.67
C GLY A 186 17.55 -21.22 -13.67
N ASP A 187 18.80 -20.91 -13.98
CA ASP A 187 19.96 -21.27 -13.16
C ASP A 187 20.50 -20.07 -12.37
N PHE A 188 19.72 -19.00 -12.31
CA PHE A 188 20.15 -17.75 -11.70
C PHE A 188 19.24 -17.35 -10.53
N LEU A 189 19.88 -16.77 -9.52
CA LEU A 189 19.22 -16.08 -8.42
C LEU A 189 19.33 -14.57 -8.68
N PHE A 190 18.20 -13.90 -8.70
CA PHE A 190 18.10 -12.44 -8.67
C PHE A 190 17.77 -11.98 -7.25
N VAL A 191 18.45 -10.92 -6.79
CA VAL A 191 18.26 -10.32 -5.48
C VAL A 191 18.23 -8.82 -5.62
N SER A 192 17.26 -8.16 -5.04
CA SER A 192 17.23 -6.71 -4.97
C SER A 192 17.80 -6.20 -3.66
N VAL A 193 18.50 -5.08 -3.70
CA VAL A 193 19.09 -4.43 -2.52
C VAL A 193 18.80 -2.94 -2.59
N GLY A 194 18.22 -2.39 -1.52
CA GLY A 194 18.00 -0.96 -1.39
C GLY A 194 19.28 -0.16 -1.17
N ASP A 195 19.19 1.16 -1.22
CA ASP A 195 20.37 2.05 -1.14
C ASP A 195 20.92 2.21 0.29
N GLY A 196 20.29 1.59 1.30
CA GLY A 196 20.72 1.69 2.69
C GLY A 196 20.70 3.13 3.24
N LYS A 197 19.87 4.02 2.67
CA LYS A 197 19.90 5.48 2.90
C LYS A 197 21.26 6.13 2.56
N LYS A 198 21.98 5.51 1.66
CA LYS A 198 23.26 5.98 1.12
C LYS A 198 23.13 6.14 -0.41
N PRO A 199 22.34 7.10 -0.93
CA PRO A 199 21.95 7.17 -2.35
C PRO A 199 23.14 7.16 -3.33
N ALA A 200 24.28 7.74 -2.96
CA ALA A 200 25.46 7.75 -3.79
C ALA A 200 25.95 6.33 -4.17
N PHE A 201 25.73 5.34 -3.29
CA PHE A 201 26.13 3.95 -3.54
C PHE A 201 25.31 3.30 -4.65
N SER A 202 24.08 3.77 -4.91
CA SER A 202 23.28 3.29 -6.03
C SER A 202 23.95 3.50 -7.38
N GLN A 203 24.87 4.46 -7.49
CA GLN A 203 25.61 4.79 -8.71
C GLN A 203 26.99 4.11 -8.81
N ILE A 204 27.52 3.57 -7.70
CA ILE A 204 28.83 2.92 -7.63
C ILE A 204 28.69 1.46 -8.04
N ASN A 205 29.47 0.99 -9.03
CA ASN A 205 29.40 -0.40 -9.49
C ASN A 205 29.94 -1.39 -8.44
N ASP A 206 30.97 -1.02 -7.70
CA ASP A 206 31.58 -1.84 -6.66
C ASP A 206 30.86 -1.68 -5.32
N SER A 207 29.54 -1.78 -5.37
CA SER A 207 28.65 -1.79 -4.20
C SER A 207 27.38 -2.57 -4.53
N THR A 208 26.89 -3.35 -3.59
CA THR A 208 25.61 -4.07 -3.68
C THR A 208 24.40 -3.17 -3.43
N LEU A 209 24.59 -1.97 -2.87
CA LEU A 209 23.51 -1.06 -2.47
C LEU A 209 22.88 -0.34 -3.67
N GLY A 210 21.54 -0.29 -3.70
CA GLY A 210 20.75 0.32 -4.78
C GLY A 210 20.83 -0.46 -6.09
N LYS A 211 20.80 -1.79 -6.04
CA LYS A 211 21.03 -2.70 -7.15
C LYS A 211 19.97 -3.79 -7.29
N VAL A 212 19.86 -4.32 -8.49
CA VAL A 212 19.43 -5.69 -8.75
C VAL A 212 20.68 -6.49 -9.04
N LEU A 213 20.90 -7.55 -8.28
CA LEU A 213 22.02 -8.47 -8.39
C LEU A 213 21.59 -9.75 -9.10
N ARG A 214 22.49 -10.36 -9.89
CA ARG A 214 22.32 -11.70 -10.48
C ARG A 214 23.52 -12.57 -10.16
N MET A 215 23.25 -13.77 -9.67
CA MET A 215 24.28 -14.75 -9.29
C MET A 215 23.84 -16.18 -9.61
N THR A 216 24.76 -17.12 -9.53
CA THR A 216 24.41 -18.54 -9.56
C THR A 216 23.61 -18.92 -8.30
N LEU A 217 22.97 -20.08 -8.31
CA LEU A 217 22.24 -20.59 -7.15
C LEU A 217 23.14 -20.99 -5.96
N ASP A 218 24.46 -20.92 -6.14
CA ASP A 218 25.48 -21.10 -5.10
C ASP A 218 26.14 -19.77 -4.67
N GLY A 219 25.57 -18.63 -5.06
CA GLY A 219 26.09 -17.31 -4.70
C GLY A 219 27.41 -16.92 -5.40
N ARG A 220 27.69 -17.48 -6.57
CA ARG A 220 28.91 -17.16 -7.33
C ARG A 220 28.64 -16.12 -8.41
N PRO A 221 29.67 -15.30 -8.76
CA PRO A 221 29.54 -14.33 -9.83
C PRO A 221 29.38 -15.01 -11.20
N ILE A 222 28.77 -14.29 -12.14
CA ILE A 222 28.45 -14.75 -13.48
C ILE A 222 29.20 -13.87 -14.48
N THR A 223 29.98 -14.47 -15.36
CA THR A 223 30.91 -13.77 -16.28
C THR A 223 30.20 -12.89 -17.31
N ASP A 224 28.91 -13.13 -17.60
CA ASP A 224 28.12 -12.33 -18.52
C ASP A 224 27.31 -11.25 -17.82
N ASN A 225 27.49 -11.01 -16.51
CA ASN A 225 26.92 -9.85 -15.85
C ASN A 225 27.52 -8.55 -16.43
N PRO A 226 26.66 -7.52 -16.63
CA PRO A 226 27.07 -6.30 -17.35
C PRO A 226 28.27 -5.55 -16.77
N PHE A 227 28.52 -5.70 -15.47
CA PHE A 227 29.60 -5.00 -14.76
C PHE A 227 30.67 -5.96 -14.24
N TYR A 228 30.70 -7.19 -14.75
CA TYR A 228 31.68 -8.18 -14.36
C TYR A 228 33.13 -7.70 -14.66
N ILE A 229 34.01 -7.83 -13.67
CA ILE A 229 35.40 -7.40 -13.75
C ILE A 229 36.37 -8.61 -13.67
N ASP A 230 36.16 -9.47 -12.66
CA ASP A 230 37.05 -10.58 -12.34
C ASP A 230 36.30 -11.72 -11.61
N SER A 231 37.01 -12.79 -11.26
CA SER A 231 36.44 -13.93 -10.53
C SER A 231 36.40 -13.76 -9.01
N ASN A 232 36.74 -12.59 -8.48
CA ASN A 232 36.75 -12.34 -7.05
C ASN A 232 35.29 -12.26 -6.53
N ALA A 233 34.90 -13.24 -5.73
CA ALA A 233 33.54 -13.34 -5.15
C ALA A 233 33.21 -12.18 -4.18
N ARG A 234 34.18 -11.41 -3.73
CA ARG A 234 33.98 -10.24 -2.86
C ARG A 234 33.83 -8.92 -3.63
N ASN A 235 34.03 -8.94 -4.96
CA ASN A 235 33.86 -7.77 -5.78
C ASN A 235 32.36 -7.61 -6.15
N ALA A 236 31.69 -6.65 -5.56
CA ALA A 236 30.25 -6.43 -5.73
C ALA A 236 29.86 -6.19 -7.20
N ALA A 237 30.72 -5.56 -8.00
CA ALA A 237 30.48 -5.30 -9.42
C ALA A 237 30.20 -6.58 -10.22
N ASN A 238 30.78 -7.71 -9.81
CA ASN A 238 30.62 -9.00 -10.49
C ASN A 238 29.20 -9.57 -10.43
N TYR A 239 28.35 -9.03 -9.53
CA TYR A 239 26.98 -9.45 -9.32
C TYR A 239 25.94 -8.46 -9.87
N VAL A 240 26.35 -7.22 -10.16
CA VAL A 240 25.42 -6.16 -10.56
C VAL A 240 24.79 -6.47 -11.91
N TRP A 241 23.46 -6.63 -11.91
CA TRP A 241 22.62 -6.76 -13.11
C TRP A 241 22.15 -5.41 -13.62
N ALA A 242 21.61 -4.57 -12.69
CA ALA A 242 21.19 -3.21 -12.95
C ALA A 242 21.39 -2.35 -11.69
N LYS A 243 21.46 -1.03 -11.86
CA LYS A 243 21.77 -0.09 -10.78
C LYS A 243 20.87 1.13 -10.77
N GLY A 244 20.98 1.96 -9.73
CA GLY A 244 20.23 3.20 -9.63
C GLY A 244 18.83 3.05 -9.06
N PHE A 245 18.67 2.19 -8.06
CA PHE A 245 17.42 1.98 -7.32
C PHE A 245 17.52 2.61 -5.92
N ARG A 246 16.36 2.96 -5.35
CA ARG A 246 16.26 3.44 -3.98
C ARG A 246 15.93 2.32 -3.00
N ASN A 247 14.77 1.69 -3.17
CA ASN A 247 14.29 0.61 -2.33
C ASN A 247 13.43 -0.35 -3.17
N PRO A 248 14.07 -1.19 -4.00
CA PRO A 248 13.40 -2.15 -4.88
C PRO A 248 12.81 -3.29 -4.05
N PHE A 249 11.65 -3.05 -3.44
CA PHE A 249 11.03 -3.92 -2.44
C PHE A 249 10.08 -4.98 -3.01
N GLY A 250 9.76 -4.93 -4.30
CA GLY A 250 9.04 -5.96 -5.03
C GLY A 250 9.81 -6.39 -6.28
N MET A 251 9.83 -7.68 -6.55
CA MET A 251 10.49 -8.21 -7.75
C MET A 251 9.76 -9.46 -8.26
N LYS A 252 9.66 -9.57 -9.58
CA LYS A 252 9.15 -10.75 -10.27
C LYS A 252 10.00 -11.02 -11.52
N THR A 253 10.38 -12.28 -11.72
CA THR A 253 10.99 -12.75 -12.97
C THR A 253 9.98 -13.53 -13.79
N LEU A 254 9.99 -13.33 -15.09
CA LEU A 254 9.14 -14.00 -16.07
C LEU A 254 9.94 -14.23 -17.35
N ASP A 255 10.26 -15.47 -17.66
CA ASP A 255 10.94 -15.87 -18.91
C ASP A 255 12.19 -15.03 -19.24
N GLY A 256 13.07 -14.82 -18.24
CA GLY A 256 14.30 -14.03 -18.37
C GLY A 256 14.09 -12.52 -18.25
N ARG A 257 12.87 -12.02 -18.09
CA ARG A 257 12.55 -10.61 -17.85
C ARG A 257 12.46 -10.35 -16.36
N VAL A 258 12.92 -9.21 -15.92
CA VAL A 258 12.94 -8.81 -14.51
C VAL A 258 12.06 -7.58 -14.31
N PHE A 259 11.08 -7.68 -13.44
CA PHE A 259 10.21 -6.58 -13.05
C PHE A 259 10.48 -6.18 -11.61
N VAL A 260 10.49 -4.87 -11.35
CA VAL A 260 10.81 -4.32 -10.03
C VAL A 260 9.80 -3.25 -9.64
N ALA A 261 9.35 -3.32 -8.40
CA ALA A 261 8.63 -2.26 -7.71
C ALA A 261 9.62 -1.52 -6.80
N ASP A 262 10.04 -0.31 -7.22
CA ASP A 262 11.01 0.51 -6.50
C ASP A 262 10.30 1.61 -5.72
N ASN A 263 10.32 1.49 -4.41
CA ASN A 263 9.70 2.43 -3.48
C ASN A 263 10.53 3.72 -3.39
N GLY A 264 9.97 4.81 -3.86
CA GLY A 264 10.63 6.10 -3.96
C GLY A 264 10.45 7.00 -2.74
N LEU A 265 10.95 8.23 -2.84
CA LEU A 265 10.81 9.24 -1.78
C LEU A 265 9.46 9.96 -1.84
N ASN A 266 9.10 10.50 -3.00
CA ASN A 266 7.83 11.18 -3.25
C ASN A 266 7.02 10.48 -4.35
N LEU A 267 7.65 9.60 -5.11
CA LEU A 267 7.01 8.79 -6.14
C LEU A 267 7.60 7.39 -6.15
N ASP A 268 6.76 6.39 -6.41
CA ASP A 268 7.17 5.01 -6.61
C ASP A 268 7.20 4.70 -8.11
N ARG A 269 7.96 3.69 -8.52
CA ARG A 269 8.03 3.27 -9.92
C ARG A 269 7.90 1.75 -10.07
N PHE A 270 7.15 1.36 -11.07
CA PHE A 270 7.13 0.01 -11.61
C PHE A 270 7.99 -0.02 -12.86
N LEU A 271 8.89 -0.99 -12.95
CA LEU A 271 9.97 -1.05 -13.93
C LEU A 271 10.05 -2.44 -14.54
N GLU A 272 10.22 -2.51 -15.85
CA GLU A 272 10.84 -3.65 -16.48
C GLU A 272 12.36 -3.38 -16.56
N VAL A 273 13.16 -4.18 -15.86
CA VAL A 273 14.57 -3.92 -15.65
C VAL A 273 15.41 -4.60 -16.72
N GLN A 274 16.24 -3.82 -17.40
CA GLN A 274 17.15 -4.27 -18.42
C GLN A 274 18.57 -4.42 -17.88
N ALA A 275 19.30 -5.42 -18.38
CA ALA A 275 20.69 -5.66 -18.02
C ALA A 275 21.58 -4.44 -18.33
N GLY A 276 22.42 -4.04 -17.38
CA GLY A 276 23.37 -2.94 -17.54
C GLY A 276 22.79 -1.54 -17.46
N VAL A 277 21.46 -1.40 -17.33
CA VAL A 277 20.81 -0.10 -17.29
C VAL A 277 20.93 0.56 -15.92
N ASN A 278 21.15 1.89 -15.93
CA ASN A 278 21.12 2.72 -14.75
C ASN A 278 19.75 3.42 -14.64
N TYR A 279 19.04 3.16 -13.54
CA TYR A 279 17.71 3.73 -13.23
C TYR A 279 17.77 5.04 -12.45
N LEU A 280 18.96 5.66 -12.37
CA LEU A 280 19.22 7.06 -12.07
C LEU A 280 18.92 7.54 -10.66
N TRP A 281 18.61 6.68 -9.69
CA TRP A 281 18.47 7.12 -8.31
C TRP A 281 19.82 7.62 -7.77
N ASP A 282 19.86 8.86 -7.33
CA ASP A 282 21.02 9.55 -6.76
C ASP A 282 20.73 10.28 -5.44
N GLY A 283 19.51 10.07 -4.90
CA GLY A 283 19.00 10.77 -3.73
C GLY A 283 17.93 11.80 -4.04
N SER A 284 17.61 12.01 -5.32
CA SER A 284 16.56 12.93 -5.78
C SER A 284 15.56 12.24 -6.70
N ASP A 285 14.33 12.74 -6.73
CA ASP A 285 13.28 12.27 -7.64
C ASP A 285 13.37 12.90 -9.05
N PHE A 286 14.37 13.73 -9.30
CA PHE A 286 14.42 14.55 -10.52
C PHE A 286 14.49 13.73 -11.81
N SER A 287 15.24 12.63 -11.81
CA SER A 287 15.45 11.80 -13.01
C SER A 287 14.85 10.41 -12.91
N ILE A 288 14.31 10.00 -11.75
CA ILE A 288 13.89 8.62 -11.53
C ILE A 288 12.64 8.21 -12.31
N GLY A 289 11.84 9.15 -12.79
CA GLY A 289 10.73 8.86 -13.70
C GLY A 289 11.18 8.42 -15.09
N ALA A 290 12.42 8.73 -15.48
CA ALA A 290 13.00 8.22 -16.73
C ALA A 290 13.15 6.69 -16.65
N ASN A 291 12.87 6.00 -17.74
CA ASN A 291 12.89 4.54 -17.86
C ASN A 291 11.84 3.80 -16.98
N ALA A 292 10.95 4.51 -16.28
CA ALA A 292 9.87 3.87 -15.57
C ALA A 292 8.76 3.45 -16.54
N THR A 293 8.26 2.22 -16.39
CA THR A 293 7.06 1.76 -17.09
C THR A 293 5.82 2.46 -16.52
N MET A 294 5.82 2.71 -15.21
CA MET A 294 4.79 3.45 -14.50
C MET A 294 5.36 4.19 -13.30
N VAL A 295 4.81 5.36 -13.03
CA VAL A 295 5.10 6.15 -11.83
C VAL A 295 3.81 6.33 -11.03
N LEU A 296 3.87 6.01 -9.73
CA LEU A 296 2.82 6.32 -8.76
C LEU A 296 3.22 7.58 -7.98
N SER A 297 2.43 8.63 -8.10
CA SER A 297 2.65 9.90 -7.40
C SER A 297 1.35 10.36 -6.73
N PRO A 298 1.38 10.71 -5.45
CA PRO A 298 2.50 10.59 -4.51
C PRO A 298 2.78 9.13 -4.16
N SER A 299 4.00 8.86 -3.67
CA SER A 299 4.44 7.52 -3.24
C SER A 299 3.39 6.83 -2.37
N SER A 300 3.09 5.59 -2.69
CA SER A 300 2.14 4.71 -1.99
C SER A 300 2.85 3.64 -1.15
N GLY A 301 4.18 3.57 -1.26
CA GLY A 301 4.99 2.55 -0.62
C GLY A 301 4.77 1.18 -1.26
N ILE A 302 4.99 1.09 -2.58
CA ILE A 302 4.90 -0.20 -3.28
C ILE A 302 5.88 -1.20 -2.69
N ALA A 303 5.41 -2.44 -2.52
CA ALA A 303 6.18 -3.50 -1.89
C ALA A 303 6.20 -4.75 -2.78
N GLN A 304 5.54 -5.83 -2.40
CA GLN A 304 5.58 -7.09 -3.13
C GLN A 304 4.72 -7.08 -4.39
N MET A 305 5.10 -7.90 -5.35
CA MET A 305 4.31 -8.10 -6.57
C MET A 305 4.29 -9.56 -7.00
N ASP A 306 3.23 -9.93 -7.69
CA ASP A 306 3.16 -11.16 -8.47
C ASP A 306 2.31 -10.93 -9.72
N ARG A 307 2.44 -11.79 -10.72
CA ARG A 307 1.66 -11.74 -11.94
C ARG A 307 0.66 -12.89 -11.96
N TYR A 308 -0.56 -12.61 -12.43
CA TYR A 308 -1.55 -13.65 -12.66
C TYR A 308 -0.98 -14.75 -13.56
N PRO A 309 -1.02 -16.04 -13.14
CA PRO A 309 -0.36 -17.11 -13.88
C PRO A 309 -0.96 -17.32 -15.27
N ASP A 310 -0.13 -17.44 -16.27
CA ASP A 310 -0.55 -17.70 -17.64
C ASP A 310 -1.31 -19.03 -17.73
N GLY A 311 -2.39 -19.05 -18.51
CA GLY A 311 -3.26 -20.23 -18.66
C GLY A 311 -4.16 -20.53 -17.45
N SER A 312 -4.06 -19.79 -16.35
CA SER A 312 -4.94 -19.93 -15.19
C SER A 312 -6.37 -19.48 -15.50
N THR A 313 -7.33 -20.14 -14.84
CA THR A 313 -8.77 -19.78 -14.89
C THR A 313 -9.31 -19.44 -13.50
N MET A 314 -8.42 -19.21 -12.51
CA MET A 314 -8.82 -18.90 -11.13
C MET A 314 -9.57 -17.59 -10.99
N PHE A 315 -9.21 -16.59 -11.80
CA PHE A 315 -9.85 -15.28 -11.86
C PHE A 315 -10.42 -15.01 -13.25
N PRO A 316 -11.31 -14.03 -13.41
CA PRO A 316 -11.86 -13.65 -14.72
C PRO A 316 -10.79 -13.27 -15.75
N GLU A 317 -11.18 -13.32 -17.01
CA GLU A 317 -10.28 -13.07 -18.15
C GLU A 317 -9.60 -11.70 -18.12
N GLU A 318 -10.28 -10.70 -17.59
CA GLU A 318 -9.76 -9.33 -17.43
C GLU A 318 -8.51 -9.21 -16.55
N TYR A 319 -8.18 -10.24 -15.76
CA TYR A 319 -6.97 -10.28 -14.92
C TYR A 319 -5.78 -10.99 -15.58
N ARG A 320 -5.96 -11.61 -16.75
CA ARG A 320 -4.97 -12.52 -17.37
C ARG A 320 -3.60 -11.88 -17.65
N GLN A 321 -3.55 -10.58 -17.89
CA GLN A 321 -2.30 -9.86 -18.17
C GLN A 321 -1.91 -8.93 -17.04
N SER A 322 -2.39 -9.19 -15.82
CA SER A 322 -2.23 -8.27 -14.71
C SER A 322 -1.13 -8.68 -13.74
N PHE A 323 -0.29 -7.72 -13.39
CA PHE A 323 0.45 -7.76 -12.14
C PHE A 323 -0.46 -7.33 -10.99
N PHE A 324 -0.27 -7.94 -9.85
CA PHE A 324 -0.83 -7.54 -8.57
C PHE A 324 0.29 -6.97 -7.73
N LEU A 325 0.08 -5.79 -7.18
CA LEU A 325 1.11 -5.00 -6.50
C LEU A 325 0.59 -4.52 -5.15
N THR A 326 1.28 -4.89 -4.06
CA THR A 326 0.93 -4.39 -2.73
C THR A 326 1.45 -2.97 -2.52
N THR A 327 0.70 -2.19 -1.75
CA THR A 327 1.17 -0.90 -1.21
C THR A 327 1.14 -0.93 0.31
N SER A 328 2.14 -0.33 0.93
CA SER A 328 2.20 -0.22 2.40
C SER A 328 1.30 0.89 2.96
N GLY A 329 0.81 1.78 2.08
CA GLY A 329 0.09 2.98 2.51
C GLY A 329 0.99 3.96 3.28
N ASN A 330 0.37 4.96 3.90
CA ASN A 330 1.12 5.91 4.75
C ASN A 330 1.31 5.32 6.14
N LEU A 331 2.53 4.99 6.48
CA LEU A 331 2.87 4.55 7.83
C LEU A 331 2.71 5.71 8.84
N PRO A 332 2.27 5.45 10.09
CA PRO A 332 1.98 6.50 11.08
C PRO A 332 3.16 7.41 11.41
N TRP A 333 4.37 6.94 11.19
CA TRP A 333 5.62 7.67 11.43
C TRP A 333 6.16 8.41 10.21
N THR A 334 5.55 8.23 9.02
CA THR A 334 5.91 9.04 7.86
C THR A 334 5.28 10.42 7.99
N LYS A 335 6.10 11.48 7.87
CA LYS A 335 5.66 12.88 8.01
C LYS A 335 4.85 13.38 6.81
N SER A 336 4.11 12.54 6.09
CA SER A 336 3.26 13.04 5.02
C SER A 336 2.12 13.87 5.61
N SER A 337 2.08 15.12 5.26
CA SER A 337 0.99 16.05 5.56
C SER A 337 -0.23 15.63 4.74
N GLY A 338 -1.07 14.75 5.27
CA GLY A 338 -2.27 14.35 4.53
C GLY A 338 -3.07 13.26 5.23
N THR A 339 -4.20 12.93 4.67
CA THR A 339 -5.05 11.82 5.06
C THR A 339 -4.27 10.51 5.02
N ARG A 340 -4.44 9.68 6.04
CA ARG A 340 -3.87 8.34 6.13
C ARG A 340 -4.33 7.54 4.90
N ARG A 341 -3.37 7.03 4.12
CA ARG A 341 -3.66 6.08 3.04
C ARG A 341 -3.55 4.67 3.61
N PRO A 342 -4.61 3.86 3.53
CA PRO A 342 -4.52 2.46 3.91
C PRO A 342 -3.71 1.67 2.90
N PRO A 343 -3.09 0.54 3.30
CA PRO A 343 -2.49 -0.39 2.36
C PRO A 343 -3.55 -1.01 1.45
N ASN A 344 -3.15 -1.30 0.22
CA ASN A 344 -4.01 -1.91 -0.77
C ASN A 344 -3.25 -2.86 -1.71
N ILE A 345 -3.99 -3.60 -2.53
CA ILE A 345 -3.46 -4.31 -3.69
C ILE A 345 -4.02 -3.62 -4.93
N LEU A 346 -3.14 -3.23 -5.82
CA LEU A 346 -3.46 -2.68 -7.14
C LEU A 346 -3.29 -3.78 -8.20
N THR A 347 -4.10 -3.73 -9.24
CA THR A 347 -3.87 -4.49 -10.47
C THR A 347 -3.33 -3.57 -11.55
N LEU A 348 -2.32 -4.05 -12.26
CA LEU A 348 -1.67 -3.38 -13.38
C LEU A 348 -1.77 -4.29 -14.59
N GLU A 349 -2.65 -3.97 -15.52
CA GLU A 349 -2.77 -4.68 -16.78
C GLU A 349 -1.59 -4.31 -17.67
N TYR A 350 -0.73 -5.29 -18.00
CA TYR A 350 0.53 -5.08 -18.69
C TYR A 350 0.73 -6.09 -19.82
N SER A 351 0.86 -5.58 -21.05
CA SER A 351 1.24 -6.39 -22.21
C SER A 351 2.75 -6.69 -22.17
N LEU A 352 3.07 -7.97 -22.10
CA LEU A 352 4.47 -8.44 -22.23
C LEU A 352 5.00 -8.23 -23.66
N ASP A 353 4.13 -8.35 -24.66
CA ASP A 353 4.52 -8.23 -26.07
C ASP A 353 4.80 -6.76 -26.44
N ASP A 354 3.90 -5.85 -26.02
CA ASP A 354 4.02 -4.42 -26.32
C ASP A 354 4.88 -3.65 -25.30
N GLN A 355 5.26 -4.27 -24.20
CA GLN A 355 6.05 -3.72 -23.09
C GLN A 355 5.44 -2.45 -22.50
N MET A 356 4.11 -2.44 -22.31
CA MET A 356 3.40 -1.27 -21.81
C MET A 356 2.18 -1.64 -20.97
N LEU A 357 1.75 -0.69 -20.13
CA LEU A 357 0.47 -0.77 -19.44
C LEU A 357 -0.68 -0.60 -20.44
N LEU A 358 -1.68 -1.47 -20.35
CA LEU A 358 -2.89 -1.43 -21.18
C LEU A 358 -3.98 -0.57 -20.58
N ALA A 359 -3.97 -0.40 -19.25
CA ALA A 359 -4.96 0.39 -18.52
C ALA A 359 -4.32 1.10 -17.30
N THR A 360 -5.05 2.06 -16.74
CA THR A 360 -4.66 2.68 -15.45
C THR A 360 -4.78 1.65 -14.32
N PRO A 361 -3.90 1.72 -13.30
CA PRO A 361 -3.98 0.81 -12.15
C PRO A 361 -5.35 0.84 -11.48
N LYS A 362 -5.88 -0.33 -11.16
CA LYS A 362 -7.16 -0.48 -10.48
C LYS A 362 -6.94 -0.98 -9.05
N GLN A 363 -7.78 -0.52 -8.11
CA GLN A 363 -7.77 -1.03 -6.75
C GLN A 363 -8.54 -2.34 -6.69
N PHE A 364 -7.85 -3.40 -6.29
CA PHE A 364 -8.41 -4.75 -6.17
C PHE A 364 -8.81 -5.08 -4.73
N LEU A 365 -7.94 -4.74 -3.76
CA LEU A 365 -8.16 -4.99 -2.34
C LEU A 365 -7.64 -3.81 -1.53
N ARG A 366 -8.29 -3.51 -0.39
CA ARG A 366 -7.91 -2.41 0.48
C ARG A 366 -8.16 -2.74 1.95
N TYR A 367 -7.25 -2.30 2.82
CA TYR A 367 -7.49 -2.33 4.25
C TYR A 367 -8.48 -1.24 4.68
N GLN A 368 -9.55 -1.65 5.37
CA GLN A 368 -10.64 -0.81 5.88
C GLN A 368 -10.69 -0.77 7.41
N GLY A 369 -9.86 -1.61 8.07
CA GLY A 369 -9.83 -1.70 9.52
C GLY A 369 -9.22 -0.48 10.20
N GLY A 370 -9.42 -0.38 11.52
CA GLY A 370 -8.94 0.73 12.35
C GLY A 370 -7.48 0.62 12.80
N GLN A 371 -6.84 -0.55 12.63
CA GLN A 371 -5.47 -0.82 13.08
C GLN A 371 -4.44 -0.30 12.08
N VAL A 372 -3.16 -0.26 12.48
CA VAL A 372 -2.05 -0.06 11.55
C VAL A 372 -1.80 -1.36 10.81
N GLN A 373 -1.75 -1.31 9.49
CA GLN A 373 -1.38 -2.45 8.67
C GLN A 373 -0.39 -2.06 7.57
N VAL A 374 0.40 -3.04 7.14
CA VAL A 374 1.33 -3.00 6.01
C VAL A 374 1.23 -4.33 5.29
N LEU A 375 1.08 -4.31 3.97
CA LEU A 375 1.12 -5.53 3.15
C LEU A 375 2.56 -5.81 2.74
N VAL A 376 3.07 -6.98 3.14
CA VAL A 376 4.49 -7.37 2.96
C VAL A 376 4.67 -8.67 2.16
N GLY A 377 3.63 -9.46 2.00
CA GLY A 377 3.67 -10.70 1.21
C GLY A 377 2.53 -10.76 0.21
N LEU A 378 2.83 -11.26 -1.00
CA LEU A 378 1.86 -11.46 -2.08
C LEU A 378 2.35 -12.58 -2.99
N GLY A 379 1.44 -13.46 -3.41
CA GLY A 379 1.76 -14.47 -4.41
C GLY A 379 0.55 -15.26 -4.87
N PHE A 380 0.57 -15.70 -6.12
CA PHE A 380 -0.41 -16.65 -6.65
C PHE A 380 0.02 -18.08 -6.35
N GLY A 381 -0.87 -18.83 -5.72
CA GLY A 381 -0.74 -20.26 -5.53
C GLY A 381 -1.81 -21.03 -6.34
N PRO A 382 -1.79 -22.36 -6.29
CA PRO A 382 -2.75 -23.19 -7.05
C PRO A 382 -4.23 -22.92 -6.77
N SER A 383 -4.56 -22.38 -5.60
CA SER A 383 -5.94 -22.19 -5.13
C SER A 383 -6.35 -20.74 -4.93
N GLY A 384 -5.57 -19.76 -5.40
CA GLY A 384 -5.92 -18.34 -5.31
C GLY A 384 -4.73 -17.39 -5.16
N LEU A 385 -5.03 -16.13 -4.89
CA LEU A 385 -4.05 -15.12 -4.52
C LEU A 385 -3.90 -15.09 -2.99
N TYR A 386 -2.67 -15.16 -2.52
CA TYR A 386 -2.34 -15.08 -1.10
C TYR A 386 -1.72 -13.73 -0.77
N PHE A 387 -2.10 -13.17 0.39
CA PHE A 387 -1.46 -11.95 0.88
C PHE A 387 -1.20 -12.01 2.39
N VAL A 388 -0.18 -11.29 2.82
CA VAL A 388 0.31 -11.33 4.19
C VAL A 388 0.48 -9.91 4.74
N PRO A 389 -0.32 -9.53 5.75
CA PRO A 389 -0.08 -8.31 6.54
C PRO A 389 1.03 -8.53 7.57
N LEU A 390 1.88 -7.50 7.79
CA LEU A 390 2.97 -7.53 8.77
C LEU A 390 2.45 -7.57 10.22
N TYR A 391 1.45 -6.74 10.51
CA TYR A 391 0.96 -6.58 11.88
C TYR A 391 -0.26 -7.47 12.16
N PRO A 392 -0.49 -7.84 13.43
CA PRO A 392 -1.65 -8.64 13.79
C PRO A 392 -2.96 -7.88 13.51
N ASP A 393 -4.02 -8.64 13.28
CA ASP A 393 -5.38 -8.12 13.16
C ASP A 393 -5.95 -7.68 14.52
N LYS A 394 -7.22 -7.25 14.54
CA LYS A 394 -7.90 -6.81 15.77
C LYS A 394 -8.02 -7.91 16.85
N ARG A 395 -7.80 -9.17 16.51
CA ARG A 395 -7.75 -10.30 17.47
C ARG A 395 -6.36 -10.48 18.08
N GLY A 396 -5.35 -9.74 17.60
CA GLY A 396 -3.94 -9.92 17.96
C GLY A 396 -3.27 -11.09 17.22
N VAL A 397 -3.81 -11.51 16.08
CA VAL A 397 -3.35 -12.67 15.31
C VAL A 397 -2.75 -12.23 13.98
N ASN A 398 -1.56 -12.75 13.65
CA ASN A 398 -1.01 -12.68 12.30
C ASN A 398 -1.49 -13.87 11.48
N ALA A 399 -2.04 -13.59 10.31
CA ALA A 399 -2.62 -14.59 9.42
C ALA A 399 -2.14 -14.41 7.99
N VAL A 400 -2.13 -15.50 7.25
CA VAL A 400 -2.09 -15.50 5.78
C VAL A 400 -3.53 -15.54 5.30
N TYR A 401 -3.87 -14.66 4.37
CA TYR A 401 -5.19 -14.58 3.76
C TYR A 401 -5.14 -15.10 2.33
N ARG A 402 -6.23 -15.73 1.90
CA ARG A 402 -6.40 -16.23 0.54
C ARG A 402 -7.63 -15.61 -0.11
N VAL A 403 -7.45 -15.14 -1.34
CA VAL A 403 -8.49 -14.60 -2.20
C VAL A 403 -8.87 -15.62 -3.27
N THR A 404 -10.15 -15.90 -3.39
CA THR A 404 -10.73 -16.78 -4.42
C THR A 404 -11.85 -16.05 -5.15
N TYR A 405 -12.15 -16.47 -6.39
CA TYR A 405 -13.23 -15.91 -7.19
C TYR A 405 -14.52 -16.70 -7.03
N GLN A 406 -15.61 -16.00 -6.73
CA GLN A 406 -16.97 -16.52 -6.64
C GLN A 406 -17.92 -15.50 -7.31
N PRO A 407 -18.36 -15.73 -8.54
CA PRO A 407 -19.07 -14.73 -9.36
C PRO A 407 -20.30 -14.08 -8.71
N SER A 408 -20.97 -14.79 -7.79
CA SER A 408 -22.17 -14.29 -7.10
C SER A 408 -21.87 -13.41 -5.89
N GLN A 409 -20.60 -13.23 -5.53
CA GLN A 409 -20.21 -12.48 -4.34
C GLN A 409 -20.32 -10.98 -4.57
N VAL A 410 -20.98 -10.29 -3.64
CA VAL A 410 -21.01 -8.82 -3.62
C VAL A 410 -19.68 -8.30 -3.10
N GLY A 411 -19.11 -7.33 -3.79
CA GLY A 411 -17.87 -6.68 -3.36
C GLY A 411 -18.04 -5.93 -2.02
N SER A 412 -17.00 -5.92 -1.23
CA SER A 412 -16.94 -5.23 0.07
C SER A 412 -15.99 -4.02 0.08
N LEU A 413 -15.45 -3.64 -1.08
CA LEU A 413 -14.52 -2.54 -1.23
C LEU A 413 -15.23 -1.19 -1.06
N ASN A 414 -14.99 -0.53 0.06
CA ASN A 414 -15.47 0.83 0.30
C ASN A 414 -14.52 1.83 -0.38
N LYS A 415 -14.79 2.15 -1.64
CA LYS A 415 -14.03 3.19 -2.36
C LYS A 415 -14.39 4.56 -1.81
N SER A 416 -13.41 5.40 -1.48
CA SER A 416 -13.68 6.82 -1.21
C SER A 416 -13.50 7.64 -2.49
N ALA A 417 -14.31 8.68 -2.65
CA ALA A 417 -14.23 9.58 -3.81
C ALA A 417 -12.82 10.16 -4.00
N LEU A 418 -12.14 10.56 -2.91
CA LEU A 418 -10.78 11.11 -2.98
C LEU A 418 -9.76 10.10 -3.49
N GLU A 419 -9.92 8.81 -3.17
CA GLU A 419 -9.05 7.76 -3.68
C GLU A 419 -9.30 7.49 -5.15
N VAL A 420 -10.55 7.40 -5.58
CA VAL A 420 -10.91 7.32 -7.01
C VAL A 420 -10.28 8.49 -7.77
N MET A 421 -10.48 9.72 -7.30
CA MET A 421 -9.91 10.92 -7.93
C MET A 421 -8.38 10.89 -7.97
N SER A 422 -7.72 10.37 -6.94
CA SER A 422 -6.27 10.25 -6.90
C SER A 422 -5.74 9.18 -7.85
N HIS A 423 -6.32 7.98 -7.82
CA HIS A 423 -5.90 6.85 -8.66
C HIS A 423 -6.19 7.09 -10.14
N LYS A 424 -7.33 7.68 -10.46
CA LYS A 424 -7.70 8.05 -11.83
C LYS A 424 -6.98 9.32 -12.34
N GLY A 425 -6.12 9.93 -11.51
CA GLY A 425 -5.28 11.06 -11.91
C GLY A 425 -6.01 12.40 -12.05
N CYS A 426 -7.22 12.56 -11.51
CA CYS A 426 -8.00 13.80 -11.60
C CYS A 426 -7.21 15.03 -11.10
N PHE A 427 -6.40 14.86 -10.07
CA PHE A 427 -5.58 15.92 -9.48
C PHE A 427 -4.36 16.32 -10.32
N ALA A 428 -4.06 15.62 -11.41
CA ALA A 428 -3.05 16.08 -12.35
C ALA A 428 -3.48 17.38 -13.05
N CYS A 429 -4.80 17.53 -13.31
CA CYS A 429 -5.36 18.68 -14.00
C CYS A 429 -6.21 19.59 -13.10
N HIS A 430 -6.90 19.04 -12.11
CA HIS A 430 -7.84 19.75 -11.25
C HIS A 430 -7.28 19.99 -9.85
N SER A 431 -7.67 21.12 -9.25
CA SER A 431 -7.42 21.39 -7.82
C SER A 431 -8.67 21.18 -6.97
N LEU A 432 -8.47 20.73 -5.72
CA LEU A 432 -9.47 20.66 -4.66
C LEU A 432 -8.87 21.29 -3.40
N LYS A 433 -9.55 22.26 -2.79
CA LYS A 433 -9.06 23.03 -1.64
C LYS A 433 -7.64 23.60 -1.86
N GLY A 434 -7.39 24.06 -3.08
CA GLY A 434 -6.10 24.66 -3.45
C GLY A 434 -4.95 23.68 -3.67
N THR A 435 -5.20 22.36 -3.64
CA THR A 435 -4.18 21.33 -3.92
C THR A 435 -4.52 20.61 -5.21
N GLY A 436 -3.55 20.45 -6.13
CA GLY A 436 -3.70 19.79 -7.42
C GLY A 436 -3.27 20.67 -8.60
N GLY A 437 -3.56 20.19 -9.82
CA GLY A 437 -3.25 20.88 -11.07
C GLY A 437 -4.14 22.09 -11.33
N LEU A 438 -3.69 22.94 -12.28
CA LEU A 438 -4.37 24.18 -12.66
C LEU A 438 -4.86 24.18 -14.13
N GLN A 439 -4.74 23.06 -14.82
CA GLN A 439 -5.18 22.94 -16.23
C GLN A 439 -6.70 22.80 -16.34
N GLY A 440 -7.32 22.12 -15.39
CA GLY A 440 -8.76 22.02 -15.26
C GLY A 440 -9.34 23.01 -14.25
N PRO A 441 -10.67 23.24 -14.26
CA PRO A 441 -11.31 24.11 -13.28
C PRO A 441 -11.21 23.52 -11.87
N PRO A 442 -11.13 24.37 -10.81
CA PRO A 442 -11.17 23.90 -9.42
C PRO A 442 -12.45 23.12 -9.13
N LEU A 443 -12.35 22.08 -8.32
CA LEU A 443 -13.47 21.20 -7.96
C LEU A 443 -14.13 21.57 -6.62
N ASP A 444 -13.80 22.74 -6.08
CA ASP A 444 -14.42 23.27 -4.87
C ASP A 444 -15.92 23.51 -5.08
N GLN A 445 -16.75 23.02 -4.17
CA GLN A 445 -18.19 22.86 -4.29
C GLN A 445 -18.92 24.13 -4.78
N GLU A 446 -18.76 25.27 -4.10
CA GLU A 446 -19.50 26.50 -4.46
C GLU A 446 -19.21 26.94 -5.88
N GLY A 447 -17.93 26.97 -6.25
CA GLY A 447 -17.49 27.34 -7.60
C GLY A 447 -17.94 26.31 -8.64
N LEU A 448 -17.91 25.03 -8.33
CA LEU A 448 -18.30 23.94 -9.22
C LEU A 448 -19.81 23.99 -9.52
N ILE A 449 -20.66 24.02 -8.49
CA ILE A 449 -22.12 24.05 -8.64
C ILE A 449 -22.54 25.25 -9.48
N SER A 450 -22.03 26.44 -9.16
CA SER A 450 -22.39 27.66 -9.88
C SER A 450 -21.99 27.60 -11.35
N ARG A 451 -20.77 27.17 -11.68
CA ARG A 451 -20.30 27.04 -13.07
C ARG A 451 -21.15 26.04 -13.86
N VAL A 452 -21.40 24.85 -13.27
CA VAL A 452 -22.16 23.80 -13.96
C VAL A 452 -23.62 24.23 -14.12
N SER A 453 -24.28 24.75 -13.09
CA SER A 453 -25.67 25.23 -13.21
C SER A 453 -25.82 26.31 -14.25
N ASN A 454 -24.93 27.32 -14.29
CA ASN A 454 -24.97 28.39 -15.27
C ASN A 454 -24.80 27.84 -16.70
N ARG A 455 -23.89 26.87 -16.89
CA ARG A 455 -23.74 26.22 -18.20
C ARG A 455 -25.01 25.48 -18.61
N LEU A 456 -25.55 24.60 -17.75
CA LEU A 456 -26.67 23.74 -18.09
C LEU A 456 -27.99 24.49 -18.33
N THR A 457 -28.12 25.68 -17.76
CA THR A 457 -29.32 26.56 -17.95
C THR A 457 -29.19 27.51 -19.14
N SER A 458 -28.01 27.60 -19.75
CA SER A 458 -27.77 28.51 -20.88
C SER A 458 -28.47 28.04 -22.16
N ALA A 459 -28.86 28.99 -22.99
CA ALA A 459 -29.42 28.71 -24.32
C ALA A 459 -28.37 28.08 -25.25
N GLU A 460 -27.10 28.48 -25.09
CA GLU A 460 -25.96 27.96 -25.85
C GLU A 460 -25.76 26.45 -25.58
N TYR A 461 -25.89 26.00 -24.32
CA TYR A 461 -25.79 24.57 -23.98
C TYR A 461 -26.89 23.77 -24.69
N ARG A 462 -28.13 24.24 -24.68
CA ARG A 462 -29.25 23.55 -25.35
C ARG A 462 -29.01 23.43 -26.86
N GLN A 463 -28.62 24.51 -27.50
CA GLN A 463 -28.29 24.50 -28.93
C GLN A 463 -27.16 23.49 -29.22
N ASN A 464 -26.11 23.48 -28.42
CA ASN A 464 -25.00 22.55 -28.59
C ASN A 464 -25.45 21.07 -28.42
N ILE A 465 -26.38 20.79 -27.50
CA ILE A 465 -26.94 19.43 -27.36
C ILE A 465 -27.77 19.06 -28.60
N ASP A 466 -28.59 19.98 -29.14
CA ASP A 466 -29.37 19.73 -30.35
C ASP A 466 -28.45 19.40 -31.58
N GLU A 467 -27.29 20.03 -31.66
CA GLU A 467 -26.27 19.75 -32.68
C GLU A 467 -25.61 18.40 -32.47
N ILE A 468 -25.23 18.07 -31.23
CA ILE A 468 -24.58 16.79 -30.84
C ILE A 468 -25.55 15.61 -31.05
N ASP A 469 -26.83 15.77 -30.81
CA ASP A 469 -27.84 14.73 -30.97
C ASP A 469 -28.05 14.30 -32.43
N GLN A 470 -27.56 15.11 -33.42
CA GLN A 470 -27.51 14.73 -34.83
C GLN A 470 -26.35 13.77 -35.16
N LEU A 471 -25.37 13.61 -34.24
CA LEU A 471 -24.22 12.76 -34.47
C LEU A 471 -24.58 11.29 -34.23
N GLU A 472 -24.37 10.40 -35.23
CA GLU A 472 -24.71 9.01 -35.16
C GLU A 472 -23.56 8.09 -34.68
N HIS A 473 -22.35 8.65 -34.54
CA HIS A 473 -21.18 7.88 -34.10
C HIS A 473 -20.91 7.99 -32.60
N GLU A 474 -20.19 7.03 -32.06
CA GLU A 474 -19.75 7.03 -30.68
C GLU A 474 -18.71 8.13 -30.37
N PRO A 475 -18.74 8.68 -29.14
CA PRO A 475 -19.62 8.30 -28.03
C PRO A 475 -20.99 8.99 -28.06
N PHE A 476 -21.27 9.86 -29.01
CA PHE A 476 -22.44 10.76 -29.00
C PHE A 476 -23.76 10.00 -29.08
N SER A 477 -23.86 9.00 -29.95
CA SER A 477 -25.06 8.19 -30.09
C SER A 477 -25.43 7.42 -28.80
N LEU A 478 -24.44 6.98 -28.03
CA LEU A 478 -24.64 6.22 -26.79
C LEU A 478 -25.21 7.06 -25.63
N TYR A 479 -24.95 8.38 -25.64
CA TYR A 479 -25.32 9.26 -24.53
C TYR A 479 -26.52 10.18 -24.80
N ARG A 480 -27.36 9.90 -25.82
CA ARG A 480 -28.58 10.68 -26.11
C ARG A 480 -29.55 10.69 -24.93
N ASP A 481 -29.82 9.53 -24.34
CA ASP A 481 -30.72 9.43 -23.18
C ASP A 481 -30.18 10.18 -21.98
N ALA A 482 -28.87 10.13 -21.76
CA ALA A 482 -28.18 10.88 -20.70
C ALA A 482 -28.37 12.40 -20.85
N ARG A 483 -28.16 12.93 -22.07
CA ARG A 483 -28.38 14.36 -22.37
C ARG A 483 -29.84 14.77 -22.19
N SER A 484 -30.78 13.93 -22.65
CA SER A 484 -32.21 14.12 -22.43
C SER A 484 -32.57 14.14 -20.94
N GLN A 485 -32.03 13.21 -20.15
CA GLN A 485 -32.23 13.17 -18.71
C GLN A 485 -31.73 14.45 -18.02
N ILE A 486 -30.56 14.96 -18.41
CA ILE A 486 -29.99 16.20 -17.87
C ILE A 486 -30.87 17.40 -18.22
N LEU A 487 -31.33 17.52 -19.47
CA LEU A 487 -32.18 18.62 -19.88
C LEU A 487 -33.57 18.64 -19.21
N ASN A 488 -34.08 17.48 -18.86
CA ASN A 488 -35.36 17.30 -18.18
C ASN A 488 -35.28 17.35 -16.63
N SER A 489 -34.08 17.46 -16.07
CA SER A 489 -33.83 17.62 -14.63
C SER A 489 -33.51 19.08 -14.29
N ASN A 490 -33.47 19.42 -13.01
CA ASN A 490 -33.13 20.75 -12.52
C ASN A 490 -32.39 20.72 -11.18
N GLY A 491 -31.79 21.86 -10.83
CA GLY A 491 -31.11 22.08 -9.57
C GLY A 491 -29.92 21.12 -9.34
N LEU A 492 -29.72 20.68 -8.11
CA LEU A 492 -28.60 19.78 -7.76
C LEU A 492 -28.70 18.41 -8.42
N VAL A 493 -29.89 17.92 -8.71
CA VAL A 493 -30.07 16.64 -9.43
C VAL A 493 -29.50 16.75 -10.84
N GLN A 494 -29.80 17.85 -11.54
CA GLN A 494 -29.24 18.10 -12.86
C GLN A 494 -27.70 18.18 -12.84
N VAL A 495 -27.15 18.89 -11.86
CA VAL A 495 -25.69 19.02 -11.69
C VAL A 495 -25.05 17.67 -11.39
N LYS A 496 -25.66 16.86 -10.50
CA LYS A 496 -25.15 15.53 -10.15
C LYS A 496 -25.15 14.62 -11.38
N THR A 497 -26.27 14.51 -12.07
CA THR A 497 -26.40 13.68 -13.27
C THR A 497 -25.40 14.09 -14.36
N TRP A 498 -25.22 15.41 -14.56
CA TRP A 498 -24.22 15.91 -15.51
C TRP A 498 -22.80 15.54 -15.10
N LEU A 499 -22.45 15.66 -13.79
CA LEU A 499 -21.12 15.28 -13.29
C LEU A 499 -20.85 13.80 -13.48
N GLU A 500 -21.82 12.93 -13.17
CA GLU A 500 -21.71 11.49 -13.34
C GLU A 500 -21.34 11.11 -14.77
N TYR A 501 -22.05 11.65 -15.76
CA TYR A 501 -21.74 11.37 -17.17
C TYR A 501 -20.46 12.08 -17.65
N ARG A 502 -20.18 13.29 -17.15
CA ARG A 502 -18.97 14.04 -17.52
C ARG A 502 -17.70 13.36 -17.04
N ILE A 503 -17.75 12.68 -15.90
CA ILE A 503 -16.62 11.93 -15.34
C ILE A 503 -16.41 10.62 -16.11
N GLN A 504 -17.50 9.94 -16.53
CA GLN A 504 -17.42 8.71 -17.31
C GLN A 504 -16.94 8.95 -18.74
N GLU A 505 -17.57 9.85 -19.44
CA GLU A 505 -17.26 10.20 -20.83
C GLU A 505 -17.22 11.72 -21.02
N PRO A 506 -16.04 12.31 -20.97
CA PRO A 506 -15.91 13.76 -21.07
C PRO A 506 -16.43 14.40 -22.38
N ARG A 507 -16.56 13.61 -23.42
CA ARG A 507 -17.08 14.07 -24.71
C ARG A 507 -18.58 13.97 -24.85
N PHE A 508 -19.30 13.33 -23.92
CA PHE A 508 -20.71 13.02 -24.07
C PHE A 508 -21.60 14.24 -24.46
N ASP A 509 -21.21 15.42 -24.03
CA ASP A 509 -21.93 16.69 -24.27
C ASP A 509 -21.06 17.80 -24.92
N ASN A 510 -19.85 17.44 -25.35
CA ASN A 510 -18.92 18.42 -25.92
C ASN A 510 -17.88 17.76 -26.83
N THR A 511 -17.99 17.97 -28.13
CA THR A 511 -17.11 17.40 -29.15
C THR A 511 -15.65 17.84 -29.01
N THR A 512 -15.39 18.99 -28.36
CA THR A 512 -14.07 19.58 -28.17
C THR A 512 -13.54 19.45 -26.75
N ALA A 513 -14.12 18.54 -25.95
CA ALA A 513 -13.65 18.31 -24.57
C ALA A 513 -12.18 17.89 -24.55
N VAL A 514 -11.37 18.60 -23.77
CA VAL A 514 -9.94 18.33 -23.58
C VAL A 514 -9.67 17.42 -22.37
N MET A 515 -10.66 17.22 -21.49
CA MET A 515 -10.56 16.27 -20.39
C MET A 515 -10.45 14.86 -20.97
N PRO A 516 -9.43 14.07 -20.61
CA PRO A 516 -9.29 12.70 -21.10
C PRO A 516 -10.37 11.78 -20.49
N ASN A 517 -10.76 10.76 -21.22
CA ASN A 517 -11.49 9.64 -20.63
C ASN A 517 -10.51 8.81 -19.77
N LEU A 518 -10.82 8.65 -18.48
CA LEU A 518 -9.97 7.98 -17.49
C LEU A 518 -10.53 6.61 -17.08
N ASP A 519 -11.45 6.06 -17.86
CA ASP A 519 -12.08 4.76 -17.60
C ASP A 519 -12.67 4.70 -16.16
N VAL A 520 -13.46 5.71 -15.82
CA VAL A 520 -14.16 5.79 -14.53
C VAL A 520 -15.50 5.05 -14.63
N SER A 521 -15.71 4.04 -13.77
CA SER A 521 -16.97 3.30 -13.79
C SER A 521 -18.18 4.17 -13.38
N PRO A 522 -19.41 3.78 -13.74
CA PRO A 522 -20.61 4.50 -13.31
C PRO A 522 -20.71 4.69 -11.78
N GLU A 523 -20.34 3.65 -11.02
CA GLU A 523 -20.37 3.66 -9.55
C GLU A 523 -19.31 4.61 -8.99
N GLU A 524 -18.10 4.60 -9.55
CA GLU A 524 -17.01 5.53 -9.20
C GLU A 524 -17.39 6.96 -9.53
N ALA A 525 -18.01 7.19 -10.70
CA ALA A 525 -18.47 8.51 -11.10
C ALA A 525 -19.56 9.05 -10.19
N ALA A 526 -20.54 8.22 -9.81
CA ALA A 526 -21.58 8.57 -8.85
C ALA A 526 -21.00 8.94 -7.48
N LEU A 527 -20.03 8.14 -6.99
CA LEU A 527 -19.34 8.40 -5.72
C LEU A 527 -18.58 9.74 -5.74
N VAL A 528 -17.86 10.03 -6.82
CA VAL A 528 -17.13 11.29 -6.98
C VAL A 528 -18.09 12.48 -7.12
N ALA A 529 -19.15 12.34 -7.92
CA ALA A 529 -20.15 13.40 -8.10
C ALA A 529 -20.84 13.74 -6.78
N GLU A 530 -21.24 12.73 -5.99
CA GLU A 530 -21.82 12.93 -4.69
C GLU A 530 -20.88 13.64 -3.71
N PHE A 531 -19.63 13.19 -3.63
CA PHE A 531 -18.60 13.82 -2.78
C PHE A 531 -18.39 15.32 -3.15
N LEU A 532 -18.32 15.65 -4.43
CA LEU A 532 -18.14 17.02 -4.89
C LEU A 532 -19.33 17.94 -4.60
N LEU A 533 -20.51 17.36 -4.34
CA LEU A 533 -21.75 18.09 -4.03
C LEU A 533 -22.10 18.11 -2.54
N ILE A 534 -21.40 17.37 -1.69
CA ILE A 534 -21.59 17.42 -0.23
C ILE A 534 -21.16 18.82 0.25
N PRO A 535 -22.03 19.55 1.01
CA PRO A 535 -21.63 20.81 1.62
C PRO A 535 -20.39 20.58 2.50
N PRO A 536 -19.40 21.49 2.44
CA PRO A 536 -18.28 21.40 3.37
C PRO A 536 -18.84 21.39 4.78
N GLU A 537 -18.44 20.38 5.58
CA GLU A 537 -18.74 20.40 7.02
C GLU A 537 -18.31 21.78 7.55
N SER A 538 -19.17 22.39 8.35
CA SER A 538 -18.90 23.72 8.90
C SER A 538 -17.54 23.65 9.61
N GLU A 539 -16.53 24.28 9.01
CA GLU A 539 -15.18 24.27 9.57
C GLU A 539 -15.25 24.71 11.04
N GLY A 540 -14.78 23.85 11.93
CA GLY A 540 -14.70 24.16 13.35
C GLY A 540 -13.86 25.44 13.55
N PHE A 541 -14.07 26.13 14.65
CA PHE A 541 -13.30 27.34 14.99
C PHE A 541 -11.78 27.14 14.81
N ILE A 542 -11.27 25.95 15.18
CA ILE A 542 -9.84 25.60 15.06
C ILE A 542 -9.41 25.51 13.59
N ASP A 543 -10.24 24.96 12.70
CA ASP A 543 -9.90 24.83 11.28
C ASP A 543 -9.97 26.19 10.57
N ARG A 544 -10.96 27.01 10.88
CA ARG A 544 -11.03 28.40 10.38
C ARG A 544 -9.81 29.21 10.82
N TRP A 545 -9.41 29.05 12.08
CA TRP A 545 -8.23 29.74 12.61
C TRP A 545 -6.94 29.23 11.96
N ARG A 546 -6.79 27.91 11.76
CA ARG A 546 -5.67 27.29 11.05
C ARG A 546 -5.57 27.79 9.60
N ASN A 547 -6.69 27.85 8.90
CA ASN A 547 -6.76 28.35 7.53
C ASN A 547 -6.47 29.85 7.44
N TRP A 548 -6.87 30.63 8.44
CA TRP A 548 -6.49 32.04 8.54
C TRP A 548 -4.99 32.21 8.79
N VAL A 549 -4.40 31.45 9.71
CA VAL A 549 -2.95 31.48 10.00
C VAL A 549 -2.12 31.03 8.81
N SER A 550 -2.57 30.02 8.07
CA SER A 550 -1.85 29.51 6.88
C SER A 550 -1.72 30.53 5.74
N LYS A 551 -2.61 31.52 5.67
CA LYS A 551 -2.49 32.64 4.71
C LYS A 551 -1.26 33.54 4.97
N PHE A 552 -0.82 33.61 6.22
CA PHE A 552 0.34 34.42 6.61
C PHE A 552 1.60 33.59 6.78
N PHE A 553 1.46 32.29 7.04
CA PHE A 553 2.55 31.36 7.31
C PHE A 553 2.31 30.04 6.59
N PRO A 554 2.85 29.86 5.37
CA PRO A 554 2.68 28.63 4.63
C PRO A 554 3.26 27.43 5.42
N ASN A 555 2.44 26.39 5.58
CA ASN A 555 2.76 25.14 6.27
C ASN A 555 3.22 25.25 7.74
N PRO A 556 2.40 25.82 8.67
CA PRO A 556 2.75 25.82 10.07
C PRO A 556 2.75 24.39 10.62
N SER A 557 3.92 23.87 11.00
CA SER A 557 4.01 22.60 11.72
C SER A 557 3.38 22.74 13.12
N LYS A 558 2.92 21.61 13.72
CA LYS A 558 2.37 21.61 15.10
C LYS A 558 3.32 22.25 16.11
N ARG A 559 4.65 22.16 15.89
CA ARG A 559 5.67 22.86 16.71
C ARG A 559 5.58 24.38 16.57
N HIS A 560 5.43 24.89 15.34
CA HIS A 560 5.31 26.33 15.13
C HIS A 560 4.05 26.89 15.79
N LEU A 561 2.93 26.17 15.74
CA LEU A 561 1.70 26.58 16.44
C LEU A 561 1.91 26.71 17.95
N VAL A 562 2.62 25.77 18.58
CA VAL A 562 2.95 25.83 20.01
C VAL A 562 3.84 27.03 20.31
N TYR A 563 4.84 27.33 19.48
CA TYR A 563 5.71 28.52 19.65
C TYR A 563 4.94 29.83 19.47
N TYR A 564 4.02 29.90 18.49
CA TYR A 564 3.19 31.08 18.28
C TYR A 564 2.16 31.29 19.40
N PHE A 565 1.57 30.21 19.90
CA PHE A 565 0.70 30.27 21.08
C PHE A 565 1.48 30.72 22.32
N GLY A 566 2.68 30.16 22.55
CA GLY A 566 3.56 30.56 23.65
C GLY A 566 3.97 32.03 23.55
N ALA A 567 4.44 32.46 22.38
CA ALA A 567 4.82 33.84 22.14
C ALA A 567 3.63 34.82 22.30
N GLY A 568 2.45 34.47 21.77
CA GLY A 568 1.24 35.28 21.95
C GLY A 568 0.79 35.40 23.41
N PHE A 569 0.90 34.32 24.17
CA PHE A 569 0.59 34.31 25.59
C PHE A 569 1.55 35.17 26.41
N PHE A 570 2.86 35.08 26.11
CA PHE A 570 3.89 35.92 26.75
C PHE A 570 3.73 37.39 26.39
N LEU A 571 3.48 37.73 25.13
CA LEU A 571 3.25 39.10 24.69
C LEU A 571 1.96 39.68 25.28
N GLY A 572 0.89 38.91 25.32
CA GLY A 572 -0.36 39.30 25.95
C GLY A 572 -0.24 39.51 27.44
N GLY A 573 0.48 38.60 28.14
CA GLY A 573 0.79 38.73 29.55
C GLY A 573 1.68 39.97 29.88
N ALA A 574 2.67 40.22 29.03
CA ALA A 574 3.52 41.44 29.15
C ALA A 574 2.72 42.72 28.92
N ALA A 575 1.82 42.76 27.91
CA ALA A 575 0.95 43.91 27.66
C ALA A 575 -0.02 44.19 28.81
N LEU A 576 -0.62 43.14 29.39
CA LEU A 576 -1.47 43.26 30.58
C LEU A 576 -0.68 43.73 31.81
N GLY A 577 0.52 43.19 32.01
CA GLY A 577 1.43 43.63 33.08
C GLY A 577 1.83 45.09 32.95
N LEU A 578 2.15 45.55 31.74
CA LEU A 578 2.47 46.94 31.43
C LEU A 578 1.26 47.86 31.68
N SER A 579 0.08 47.46 31.21
CA SER A 579 -1.17 48.20 31.43
C SER A 579 -1.51 48.32 32.92
N TYR A 580 -1.28 47.26 33.69
CA TYR A 580 -1.47 47.29 35.14
C TYR A 580 -0.44 48.20 35.84
N ALA A 581 0.83 48.16 35.42
CA ALA A 581 1.89 49.03 35.95
C ALA A 581 1.59 50.50 35.65
N VAL A 582 1.18 50.84 34.42
CA VAL A 582 0.78 52.21 34.04
C VAL A 582 -0.43 52.66 34.83
N ALA A 583 -1.44 51.84 35.00
CA ALA A 583 -2.62 52.16 35.81
C ALA A 583 -2.26 52.39 37.30
N ARG A 584 -1.28 51.65 37.82
CA ARG A 584 -0.79 51.80 39.19
C ARG A 584 0.00 53.09 39.36
N ILE A 585 0.80 53.50 38.41
CA ILE A 585 1.56 54.76 38.38
C ILE A 585 0.56 55.94 38.31
N LEU A 586 -0.42 55.91 37.42
CA LEU A 586 -1.42 56.96 37.29
C LEU A 586 -2.33 57.11 38.54
N ARG A 587 -2.60 56.01 39.26
CA ARG A 587 -3.30 56.06 40.55
C ARG A 587 -2.44 56.68 41.66
N ARG A 588 -1.10 56.52 41.63
CA ARG A 588 -0.20 57.16 42.60
C ARG A 588 -0.05 58.65 42.34
N SER A 589 0.02 59.08 41.06
CA SER A 589 0.12 60.50 40.70
C SER A 589 -1.15 61.34 40.98
N ARG A 590 -2.30 60.70 41.23
CA ARG A 590 -3.54 61.39 41.66
C ARG A 590 -3.73 61.47 43.16
N ARG A 591 -2.73 61.02 43.96
CA ARG A 591 -2.75 61.10 45.44
C ARG A 591 -1.65 61.99 45.97
N VAL A 592 -0.97 62.77 45.14
CA VAL A 592 -0.13 63.92 45.45
C VAL A 592 -0.84 65.17 44.89
#